data_30ffc7db378b01be6486e009fc3396a5
#
_entry.id   30ffc7db378b01be6486e009fc3396a5
#
_cell.length_a   1.000
_cell.length_b   1.000
_cell.length_c   1.000
_cell.angle_alpha   90.00
_cell.angle_beta   90.00
_cell.angle_gamma   90.00
#
_symmetry.space_group_name_H-M   'P 1'
#
loop_
_entity.id
_entity.type
_entity.pdbx_description
1 polymer ?
#
loop_
_entity_poly.entity_id
_entity_poly.type
_entity_poly.pdbx_seq_one_letter_code
_entity_poly.pdbx_strand_id
1 'polypeptide(L)'
;MTEPGGPLSAAETVHLVRQALEGGEPMASVTVIEWRASGESSQVARAGAHLAVWSDRSRGTLGDARLDERAVELARAALSGPGRVASHEIETEAGVCVVYVEPHRPPPELVIVGAGHIARPLCAAGALLGFRVTVLDDRPEFATRERFPEAAEVRRADFADPFRGVPIGPQTYLVLVTRGHKYDFEALMDVLRRPVRPAYVGMVGSRRRTRAALEQLAREGVDPERIAAVRAPIGLDVRAETPGEIAIAIAAELVLERRGGTGRPLRDTERVYERWVRRAGE
;
A
#
# COMPACT_ATOMS: atom_id res chain seq x y z
N MET A 1 8.77 -22.72 -6.69
CA MET A 1 9.49 -23.91 -6.21
C MET A 1 9.32 -23.95 -4.70
N THR A 2 8.78 -25.05 -4.17
CA THR A 2 8.70 -25.31 -2.72
C THR A 2 10.04 -25.87 -2.30
N GLU A 3 10.79 -25.19 -1.43
CA GLU A 3 11.91 -25.84 -0.76
C GLU A 3 11.32 -26.82 0.26
N PRO A 4 11.65 -28.11 0.21
CA PRO A 4 11.21 -29.09 1.20
C PRO A 4 11.99 -28.85 2.49
N GLY A 5 11.53 -27.90 3.27
CA GLY A 5 11.99 -27.63 4.63
C GLY A 5 10.94 -28.17 5.60
N GLY A 6 11.44 -28.72 6.74
CA GLY A 6 10.55 -29.10 7.85
C GLY A 6 9.68 -27.94 8.33
N PRO A 7 8.79 -28.17 9.33
CA PRO A 7 7.90 -27.15 9.84
C PRO A 7 8.70 -25.95 10.35
N LEU A 8 8.27 -24.74 10.00
CA LEU A 8 8.87 -23.49 10.51
C LEU A 8 8.57 -23.35 12.00
N SER A 9 9.58 -23.00 12.77
CA SER A 9 9.38 -22.56 14.15
C SER A 9 8.80 -21.15 14.21
N ALA A 10 8.15 -20.80 15.31
CA ALA A 10 7.65 -19.44 15.54
C ALA A 10 8.77 -18.39 15.46
N ALA A 11 9.98 -18.72 15.96
CA ALA A 11 11.14 -17.82 15.92
C ALA A 11 11.62 -17.54 14.49
N GLU A 12 11.68 -18.57 13.63
CA GLU A 12 12.01 -18.40 12.21
C GLU A 12 10.94 -17.57 11.49
N THR A 13 9.67 -17.83 11.75
CA THR A 13 8.56 -17.06 11.19
C THR A 13 8.66 -15.58 11.56
N VAL A 14 8.87 -15.25 12.83
CA VAL A 14 9.08 -13.88 13.32
C VAL A 14 10.28 -13.22 12.62
N HIS A 15 11.38 -13.95 12.45
CA HIS A 15 12.55 -13.44 11.75
C HIS A 15 12.23 -13.07 10.28
N LEU A 16 11.53 -13.94 9.56
CA LEU A 16 11.09 -13.69 8.17
C LEU A 16 10.13 -12.49 8.06
N VAL A 17 9.16 -12.41 8.98
CA VAL A 17 8.23 -11.28 9.07
C VAL A 17 9.00 -9.98 9.30
N ARG A 18 9.95 -9.96 10.23
CA ARG A 18 10.78 -8.77 10.47
C ARG A 18 11.56 -8.36 9.22
N GLN A 19 12.17 -9.31 8.52
CA GLN A 19 12.87 -9.01 7.26
C GLN A 19 11.94 -8.38 6.22
N ALA A 20 10.73 -8.91 6.06
CA ALA A 20 9.74 -8.34 5.13
C ALA A 20 9.34 -6.91 5.51
N LEU A 21 9.16 -6.63 6.81
CA LEU A 21 8.77 -5.30 7.31
C LEU A 21 9.91 -4.26 7.25
N GLU A 22 11.17 -4.70 7.38
CA GLU A 22 12.35 -3.83 7.35
C GLU A 22 12.83 -3.47 5.92
N GLY A 23 12.02 -3.71 4.90
CA GLY A 23 12.33 -3.37 3.51
C GLY A 23 12.70 -4.56 2.64
N GLY A 24 12.53 -5.78 3.15
CA GLY A 24 12.69 -7.01 2.38
C GLY A 24 11.55 -7.28 1.41
N GLU A 25 11.60 -8.45 0.81
CA GLU A 25 10.55 -8.90 -0.11
C GLU A 25 9.22 -9.14 0.63
N PRO A 26 8.08 -8.66 0.09
CA PRO A 26 6.77 -8.95 0.66
C PRO A 26 6.51 -10.44 0.81
N MET A 27 6.00 -10.85 1.96
CA MET A 27 5.65 -12.23 2.24
C MET A 27 4.32 -12.33 2.99
N ALA A 28 3.66 -13.49 2.96
CA ALA A 28 2.57 -13.80 3.86
C ALA A 28 2.97 -14.93 4.81
N SER A 29 2.63 -14.78 6.08
CA SER A 29 2.63 -15.89 7.02
C SER A 29 1.26 -16.57 7.04
N VAL A 30 1.26 -17.88 7.04
CA VAL A 30 0.07 -18.70 7.24
C VAL A 30 0.27 -19.50 8.52
N THR A 31 -0.68 -19.40 9.45
CA THR A 31 -0.64 -20.09 10.73
C THR A 31 -1.90 -20.94 10.91
N VAL A 32 -1.74 -22.20 11.24
CA VAL A 32 -2.86 -23.05 11.64
C VAL A 32 -3.34 -22.60 13.02
N ILE A 33 -4.60 -22.14 13.11
CA ILE A 33 -5.21 -21.72 14.37
C ILE A 33 -6.12 -22.81 14.97
N GLU A 34 -6.72 -23.66 14.11
CA GLU A 34 -7.59 -24.73 14.55
C GLU A 34 -7.56 -25.89 13.58
N TRP A 35 -7.67 -27.12 14.09
CA TRP A 35 -7.90 -28.34 13.35
C TRP A 35 -9.11 -29.07 13.88
N ARG A 36 -10.09 -29.34 13.03
CA ARG A 36 -11.32 -30.10 13.35
C ARG A 36 -11.29 -31.40 12.56
N ALA A 37 -10.98 -32.52 13.22
CA ALA A 37 -10.92 -33.83 12.58
C ALA A 37 -12.32 -34.33 12.17
N SER A 38 -12.41 -35.01 11.04
CA SER A 38 -13.59 -35.76 10.61
C SER A 38 -13.43 -37.22 11.00
N GLY A 39 -14.09 -37.66 12.09
CA GLY A 39 -14.02 -39.04 12.58
C GLY A 39 -12.74 -39.38 13.34
N GLU A 40 -12.34 -40.67 13.30
CA GLU A 40 -11.12 -41.19 13.95
C GLU A 40 -9.82 -40.88 13.19
N SER A 41 -9.86 -40.00 12.20
CA SER A 41 -8.69 -39.65 11.39
C SER A 41 -7.57 -39.02 12.21
N SER A 42 -6.33 -39.39 11.91
CA SER A 42 -5.15 -38.83 12.55
C SER A 42 -5.06 -37.31 12.33
N GLN A 43 -4.52 -36.60 13.30
CA GLN A 43 -4.29 -35.16 13.22
C GLN A 43 -3.30 -34.86 12.09
N VAL A 44 -3.79 -34.30 10.99
CA VAL A 44 -3.02 -33.96 9.79
C VAL A 44 -2.29 -32.62 9.97
N ALA A 45 -2.95 -31.65 10.59
CA ALA A 45 -2.39 -30.34 10.87
C ALA A 45 -2.35 -30.08 12.38
N ARG A 46 -1.33 -29.33 12.83
CA ARG A 46 -1.17 -28.97 14.23
C ARG A 46 -1.34 -27.47 14.40
N ALA A 47 -2.16 -27.04 15.37
CA ALA A 47 -2.27 -25.64 15.74
C ALA A 47 -0.88 -25.07 16.07
N GLY A 48 -0.57 -23.90 15.52
CA GLY A 48 0.75 -23.29 15.60
C GLY A 48 1.74 -23.76 14.52
N ALA A 49 1.34 -24.60 13.54
CA ALA A 49 2.16 -24.86 12.36
C ALA A 49 2.19 -23.60 11.46
N HIS A 50 3.37 -23.32 10.90
CA HIS A 50 3.62 -22.11 10.11
C HIS A 50 4.12 -22.42 8.70
N LEU A 51 3.64 -21.61 7.73
CA LEU A 51 4.10 -21.58 6.36
C LEU A 51 4.38 -20.13 5.96
N ALA A 52 5.54 -19.84 5.43
CA ALA A 52 5.92 -18.56 4.86
C ALA A 52 5.82 -18.62 3.34
N VAL A 53 5.16 -17.62 2.74
CA VAL A 53 4.84 -17.59 1.30
C VAL A 53 5.27 -16.26 0.70
N TRP A 54 6.06 -16.32 -0.38
CA TRP A 54 6.40 -15.20 -1.26
C TRP A 54 5.65 -15.34 -2.60
N SER A 55 5.84 -14.40 -3.49
CA SER A 55 5.22 -14.44 -4.81
C SER A 55 5.59 -15.69 -5.63
N ASP A 56 6.84 -16.14 -5.53
CA ASP A 56 7.45 -17.18 -6.34
C ASP A 56 7.80 -18.48 -5.58
N ARG A 57 7.87 -18.43 -4.25
CA ARG A 57 8.28 -19.56 -3.40
C ARG A 57 7.49 -19.65 -2.10
N SER A 58 7.66 -20.78 -1.40
CA SER A 58 7.16 -20.96 -0.03
C SER A 58 8.19 -21.74 0.79
N ARG A 59 8.14 -21.60 2.13
CA ARG A 59 9.00 -22.31 3.08
C ARG A 59 8.17 -22.73 4.30
N GLY A 60 8.42 -23.95 4.79
CA GLY A 60 7.68 -24.56 5.89
C GLY A 60 6.60 -25.52 5.39
N THR A 61 5.79 -26.02 6.31
CA THR A 61 4.64 -26.92 6.03
C THR A 61 3.61 -26.82 7.14
N LEU A 62 2.36 -26.98 6.80
CA LEU A 62 1.24 -27.08 7.76
C LEU A 62 0.96 -28.54 8.16
N GLY A 63 1.67 -29.51 7.53
CA GLY A 63 1.61 -30.92 7.84
C GLY A 63 1.05 -31.84 6.72
N ASP A 64 0.46 -31.26 5.69
CA ASP A 64 -0.07 -31.98 4.53
C ASP A 64 0.14 -31.19 3.25
N ALA A 65 0.54 -31.86 2.15
CA ALA A 65 0.89 -31.20 0.90
C ALA A 65 -0.30 -30.50 0.23
N ARG A 66 -1.50 -31.06 0.26
CA ARG A 66 -2.71 -30.44 -0.32
C ARG A 66 -3.14 -29.19 0.49
N LEU A 67 -2.96 -29.29 1.82
CA LEU A 67 -3.20 -28.18 2.72
C LEU A 67 -2.22 -27.04 2.42
N ASP A 68 -0.93 -27.37 2.24
CA ASP A 68 0.12 -26.40 1.90
C ASP A 68 -0.16 -25.72 0.56
N GLU A 69 -0.55 -26.47 -0.48
CA GLU A 69 -0.90 -25.93 -1.80
C GLU A 69 -2.05 -24.90 -1.69
N ARG A 70 -3.13 -25.27 -0.98
CA ARG A 70 -4.28 -24.37 -0.80
C ARG A 70 -3.93 -23.13 0.03
N ALA A 71 -3.11 -23.30 1.07
CA ALA A 71 -2.62 -22.20 1.89
C ALA A 71 -1.73 -21.23 1.08
N VAL A 72 -0.89 -21.76 0.19
CA VAL A 72 -0.06 -20.95 -0.71
C VAL A 72 -0.92 -20.12 -1.67
N GLU A 73 -1.98 -20.69 -2.24
CA GLU A 73 -2.92 -19.94 -3.11
C GLU A 73 -3.56 -18.76 -2.35
N LEU A 74 -4.09 -19.01 -1.14
CA LEU A 74 -4.70 -17.99 -0.30
C LEU A 74 -3.70 -16.88 0.07
N ALA A 75 -2.49 -17.26 0.45
CA ALA A 75 -1.42 -16.34 0.80
C ALA A 75 -0.99 -15.47 -0.40
N ARG A 76 -0.84 -16.05 -1.59
CA ARG A 76 -0.52 -15.30 -2.81
C ARG A 76 -1.65 -14.35 -3.22
N ALA A 77 -2.90 -14.77 -3.07
CA ALA A 77 -4.05 -13.88 -3.29
C ALA A 77 -4.05 -12.69 -2.31
N ALA A 78 -3.71 -12.91 -1.03
CA ALA A 78 -3.57 -11.85 -0.05
C ALA A 78 -2.39 -10.91 -0.37
N LEU A 79 -1.28 -11.43 -0.93
CA LEU A 79 -0.14 -10.64 -1.38
C LEU A 79 -0.43 -9.82 -2.64
N SER A 80 -1.28 -10.29 -3.54
CA SER A 80 -1.64 -9.58 -4.78
C SER A 80 -2.73 -8.54 -4.55
N GLY A 81 -3.56 -8.71 -3.51
CA GLY A 81 -4.68 -7.84 -3.17
C GLY A 81 -4.33 -6.72 -2.19
N PRO A 82 -5.35 -6.09 -1.58
CA PRO A 82 -5.20 -4.99 -0.62
C PRO A 82 -4.56 -5.39 0.72
N GLY A 83 -4.09 -6.64 0.84
CA GLY A 83 -3.36 -7.12 2.00
C GLY A 83 -4.19 -7.21 3.29
N ARG A 84 -5.41 -7.71 3.20
CA ARG A 84 -6.24 -7.95 4.38
C ARG A 84 -5.80 -9.22 5.10
N VAL A 85 -5.68 -9.11 6.40
CA VAL A 85 -5.55 -10.25 7.30
C VAL A 85 -6.90 -10.97 7.37
N ALA A 86 -6.91 -12.30 7.21
CA ALA A 86 -8.15 -13.09 7.26
C ALA A 86 -7.90 -14.51 7.75
N SER A 87 -8.91 -15.09 8.39
CA SER A 87 -8.98 -16.53 8.63
C SER A 87 -9.71 -17.20 7.46
N HIS A 88 -9.26 -18.40 7.10
CA HIS A 88 -9.85 -19.23 6.04
C HIS A 88 -10.04 -20.65 6.53
N GLU A 89 -11.15 -21.27 6.17
CA GLU A 89 -11.37 -22.69 6.38
C GLU A 89 -10.93 -23.45 5.10
N ILE A 90 -10.12 -24.49 5.29
CA ILE A 90 -9.67 -25.38 4.23
C ILE A 90 -10.18 -26.77 4.55
N GLU A 91 -11.08 -27.27 3.73
CA GLU A 91 -11.62 -28.61 3.83
C GLU A 91 -10.62 -29.64 3.25
N THR A 92 -10.42 -30.74 3.98
CA THR A 92 -9.63 -31.89 3.57
C THR A 92 -10.42 -33.17 3.82
N GLU A 93 -9.97 -34.31 3.30
CA GLU A 93 -10.60 -35.61 3.56
C GLU A 93 -10.54 -36.00 5.05
N ALA A 94 -9.54 -35.49 5.78
CA ALA A 94 -9.33 -35.79 7.20
C ALA A 94 -10.02 -34.80 8.15
N GLY A 95 -10.56 -33.67 7.64
CA GLY A 95 -11.21 -32.65 8.47
C GLY A 95 -11.08 -31.25 7.92
N VAL A 96 -11.37 -30.27 8.74
CA VAL A 96 -11.32 -28.83 8.41
C VAL A 96 -10.16 -28.18 9.15
N CYS A 97 -9.31 -27.51 8.40
CA CYS A 97 -8.20 -26.70 8.92
C CYS A 97 -8.57 -25.21 8.86
N VAL A 98 -8.51 -24.52 9.97
CA VAL A 98 -8.63 -23.07 10.00
C VAL A 98 -7.25 -22.45 10.02
N VAL A 99 -6.94 -21.69 8.98
CA VAL A 99 -5.66 -20.99 8.84
C VAL A 99 -5.85 -19.48 8.93
N TYR A 100 -4.86 -18.82 9.52
CA TYR A 100 -4.78 -17.37 9.60
C TYR A 100 -3.71 -16.88 8.63
N VAL A 101 -4.10 -16.04 7.68
CA VAL A 101 -3.23 -15.53 6.62
C VAL A 101 -2.95 -14.05 6.87
N GLU A 102 -1.66 -13.72 7.06
CA GLU A 102 -1.19 -12.36 7.32
C GLU A 102 -0.17 -11.93 6.25
N PRO A 103 -0.51 -11.00 5.36
CA PRO A 103 0.44 -10.42 4.44
C PRO A 103 1.30 -9.36 5.13
N HIS A 104 2.62 -9.47 5.00
CA HIS A 104 3.64 -8.58 5.54
C HIS A 104 4.36 -7.87 4.39
N ARG A 105 4.34 -6.56 4.42
CA ARG A 105 4.99 -5.70 3.43
C ARG A 105 5.75 -4.59 4.13
N PRO A 106 6.85 -4.09 3.57
CA PRO A 106 7.46 -2.88 4.09
C PRO A 106 6.44 -1.72 4.10
N PRO A 107 6.60 -0.74 4.99
CA PRO A 107 5.81 0.47 4.97
C PRO A 107 5.82 1.09 3.57
N PRO A 108 4.66 1.51 3.04
CA PRO A 108 4.63 2.19 1.75
C PRO A 108 5.39 3.52 1.84
N GLU A 109 6.04 3.90 0.76
CA GLU A 109 6.79 5.15 0.66
C GLU A 109 5.88 6.27 0.19
N LEU A 110 5.82 7.39 0.93
CA LEU A 110 5.19 8.63 0.49
C LEU A 110 6.27 9.65 0.14
N VAL A 111 6.43 9.94 -1.13
CA VAL A 111 7.36 10.95 -1.62
C VAL A 111 6.59 12.23 -1.91
N ILE A 112 6.84 13.27 -1.13
CA ILE A 112 6.23 14.59 -1.26
C ILE A 112 7.21 15.51 -1.97
N VAL A 113 6.87 15.97 -3.17
CA VAL A 113 7.67 16.91 -3.96
C VAL A 113 7.15 18.31 -3.77
N GLY A 114 7.97 19.14 -3.13
CA GLY A 114 7.63 20.49 -2.66
C GLY A 114 7.43 20.52 -1.14
N ALA A 115 8.13 21.44 -0.45
CA ALA A 115 8.09 21.63 1.00
C ALA A 115 7.27 22.86 1.43
N GLY A 116 6.20 23.17 0.69
CA GLY A 116 5.31 24.29 0.96
C GLY A 116 4.32 24.06 2.12
N HIS A 117 3.29 24.91 2.18
CA HIS A 117 2.30 24.89 3.27
C HIS A 117 1.46 23.61 3.31
N ILE A 118 1.17 22.98 2.17
CA ILE A 118 0.43 21.71 2.10
C ILE A 118 1.32 20.53 2.51
N ALA A 119 2.60 20.58 2.18
CA ALA A 119 3.54 19.49 2.45
C ALA A 119 3.67 19.17 3.94
N ARG A 120 3.68 20.19 4.81
CA ARG A 120 3.85 20.00 6.25
C ARG A 120 2.71 19.18 6.88
N PRO A 121 1.44 19.58 6.80
CA PRO A 121 0.34 18.77 7.32
C PRO A 121 0.20 17.42 6.59
N LEU A 122 0.55 17.33 5.29
CA LEU A 122 0.54 16.08 4.57
C LEU A 122 1.62 15.11 5.07
N CYS A 123 2.81 15.59 5.40
CA CYS A 123 3.87 14.78 5.99
C CYS A 123 3.43 14.17 7.32
N ALA A 124 2.87 14.98 8.21
CA ALA A 124 2.35 14.51 9.50
C ALA A 124 1.23 13.47 9.32
N ALA A 125 0.26 13.74 8.41
CA ALA A 125 -0.80 12.79 8.09
C ALA A 125 -0.25 11.50 7.48
N GLY A 126 0.71 11.58 6.57
CA GLY A 126 1.35 10.41 5.95
C GLY A 126 2.05 9.53 6.99
N ALA A 127 2.82 10.12 7.91
CA ALA A 127 3.46 9.40 9.00
C ALA A 127 2.44 8.72 9.93
N LEU A 128 1.35 9.43 10.29
CA LEU A 128 0.25 8.87 11.08
C LEU A 128 -0.42 7.67 10.39
N LEU A 129 -0.51 7.68 9.06
CA LEU A 129 -1.06 6.60 8.24
C LEU A 129 -0.07 5.44 8.01
N GLY A 130 1.13 5.51 8.59
CA GLY A 130 2.16 4.48 8.50
C GLY A 130 2.95 4.49 7.19
N PHE A 131 2.99 5.60 6.48
CA PHE A 131 3.92 5.80 5.36
C PHE A 131 5.32 6.16 5.88
N ARG A 132 6.35 5.66 5.20
CA ARG A 132 7.69 6.21 5.30
C ARG A 132 7.75 7.47 4.43
N VAL A 133 7.78 8.64 5.05
CA VAL A 133 7.65 9.91 4.33
C VAL A 133 9.01 10.47 3.95
N THR A 134 9.20 10.77 2.67
CA THR A 134 10.35 11.53 2.12
C THR A 134 9.84 12.85 1.56
N VAL A 135 10.46 13.97 1.97
CA VAL A 135 10.12 15.31 1.47
C VAL A 135 11.26 15.85 0.63
N LEU A 136 10.94 16.36 -0.56
CA LEU A 136 11.88 16.88 -1.56
C LEU A 136 11.57 18.36 -1.86
N ASP A 137 12.56 19.26 -1.78
CA ASP A 137 12.43 20.64 -2.27
C ASP A 137 13.81 21.16 -2.70
N ASP A 138 13.85 22.06 -3.68
CA ASP A 138 15.09 22.66 -4.19
C ASP A 138 15.65 23.74 -3.27
N ARG A 139 14.79 24.31 -2.42
CA ARG A 139 15.13 25.41 -1.52
C ARG A 139 15.65 24.86 -0.18
N PRO A 140 16.91 25.15 0.18
CA PRO A 140 17.49 24.63 1.42
C PRO A 140 16.75 25.06 2.68
N GLU A 141 16.19 26.30 2.70
CA GLU A 141 15.43 26.84 3.84
C GLU A 141 14.05 26.17 4.03
N PHE A 142 13.54 25.46 3.00
CA PHE A 142 12.30 24.69 3.08
C PHE A 142 12.55 23.21 3.34
N ALA A 143 13.62 22.64 2.79
CA ALA A 143 13.98 21.24 2.93
C ALA A 143 14.78 21.01 4.23
N THR A 144 14.16 21.24 5.38
CA THR A 144 14.82 21.08 6.69
C THR A 144 14.07 20.11 7.60
N ARG A 145 14.82 19.43 8.47
CA ARG A 145 14.27 18.46 9.43
C ARG A 145 13.35 19.12 10.47
N GLU A 146 13.63 20.38 10.83
CA GLU A 146 12.83 21.15 11.79
C GLU A 146 11.42 21.42 11.26
N ARG A 147 11.27 21.55 9.95
CA ARG A 147 9.98 21.76 9.31
C ARG A 147 9.18 20.47 9.16
N PHE A 148 9.85 19.32 9.11
CA PHE A 148 9.26 17.99 8.85
C PHE A 148 9.79 16.97 9.86
N PRO A 149 9.50 17.13 11.16
CA PRO A 149 10.01 16.22 12.19
C PRO A 149 9.51 14.78 12.03
N GLU A 150 8.32 14.57 11.42
CA GLU A 150 7.73 13.26 11.18
C GLU A 150 8.29 12.56 9.92
N ALA A 151 8.99 13.28 9.04
CA ALA A 151 9.55 12.68 7.84
C ALA A 151 10.64 11.66 8.20
N ALA A 152 10.70 10.54 7.51
CA ALA A 152 11.84 9.62 7.57
C ALA A 152 13.07 10.28 6.94
N GLU A 153 12.85 11.05 5.86
CA GLU A 153 13.90 11.73 5.14
C GLU A 153 13.43 13.09 4.60
N VAL A 154 14.32 14.11 4.67
CA VAL A 154 14.12 15.41 4.02
C VAL A 154 15.36 15.68 3.17
N ARG A 155 15.17 15.93 1.88
CA ARG A 155 16.25 16.12 0.92
C ARG A 155 16.10 17.41 0.13
N ARG A 156 17.22 18.07 -0.10
CA ARG A 156 17.30 19.05 -1.15
C ARG A 156 17.36 18.33 -2.51
N ALA A 157 16.40 18.62 -3.37
CA ALA A 157 16.31 18.04 -4.72
C ALA A 157 16.77 19.04 -5.77
N ASP A 158 17.41 18.53 -6.83
CA ASP A 158 17.54 19.25 -8.09
C ASP A 158 16.37 18.84 -9.00
N PHE A 159 15.51 19.76 -9.40
CA PHE A 159 14.37 19.44 -10.26
C PHE A 159 14.75 19.03 -11.69
N ALA A 160 16.03 19.20 -12.08
CA ALA A 160 16.54 18.58 -13.32
C ALA A 160 16.68 17.03 -13.17
N ASP A 161 16.82 16.54 -11.92
CA ASP A 161 16.85 15.11 -11.57
C ASP A 161 16.18 14.95 -10.18
N PRO A 162 14.85 15.14 -10.11
CA PRO A 162 14.15 15.36 -8.83
C PRO A 162 14.18 14.14 -7.89
N PHE A 163 14.36 12.95 -8.44
CA PHE A 163 14.36 11.70 -7.68
C PHE A 163 15.75 11.06 -7.58
N ARG A 164 16.82 11.81 -7.75
CA ARG A 164 18.17 11.29 -7.61
C ARG A 164 18.40 10.65 -6.25
N GLY A 165 18.70 9.35 -6.26
CA GLY A 165 18.91 8.57 -5.03
C GLY A 165 17.66 8.34 -4.20
N VAL A 166 16.46 8.63 -4.74
CA VAL A 166 15.17 8.27 -4.14
C VAL A 166 14.64 7.05 -4.87
N PRO A 167 14.47 5.90 -4.19
CA PRO A 167 13.91 4.72 -4.83
C PRO A 167 12.44 4.95 -5.15
N ILE A 168 12.08 4.83 -6.43
CA ILE A 168 10.69 4.88 -6.90
C ILE A 168 10.32 3.47 -7.36
N GLY A 169 9.32 2.88 -6.72
CA GLY A 169 8.90 1.51 -6.97
C GLY A 169 7.40 1.28 -6.78
N PRO A 170 6.93 0.02 -6.86
CA PRO A 170 5.51 -0.32 -6.78
C PRO A 170 4.84 -0.01 -5.44
N GLN A 171 5.61 0.33 -4.40
CA GLN A 171 5.11 0.75 -3.09
C GLN A 171 5.21 2.27 -2.87
N THR A 172 5.62 3.02 -3.90
CA THR A 172 5.79 4.47 -3.83
C THR A 172 4.49 5.19 -4.16
N TYR A 173 4.08 6.09 -3.29
CA TYR A 173 3.01 7.07 -3.47
C TYR A 173 3.66 8.43 -3.67
N LEU A 174 3.57 8.97 -4.86
CA LEU A 174 4.19 10.25 -5.23
C LEU A 174 3.16 11.37 -5.22
N VAL A 175 3.42 12.43 -4.48
CA VAL A 175 2.53 13.59 -4.36
C VAL A 175 3.28 14.87 -4.68
N LEU A 176 2.85 15.55 -5.75
CA LEU A 176 3.41 16.81 -6.20
C LEU A 176 2.61 17.98 -5.59
N VAL A 177 3.23 18.73 -4.69
CA VAL A 177 2.71 19.95 -4.05
C VAL A 177 3.62 21.14 -4.31
N THR A 178 4.17 21.19 -5.52
CA THR A 178 5.18 22.18 -5.92
C THR A 178 4.59 23.57 -6.08
N ARG A 179 5.47 24.58 -6.10
CA ARG A 179 5.11 26.00 -6.30
C ARG A 179 4.88 26.39 -7.77
N GLY A 180 5.26 25.55 -8.74
CA GLY A 180 5.26 25.96 -10.14
C GLY A 180 5.12 24.84 -11.16
N HIS A 181 4.55 25.18 -12.30
CA HIS A 181 4.27 24.30 -13.41
C HIS A 181 5.52 23.55 -13.94
N LYS A 182 6.65 24.24 -14.01
CA LYS A 182 7.91 23.66 -14.48
C LYS A 182 8.35 22.47 -13.62
N TYR A 183 8.27 22.61 -12.32
CA TYR A 183 8.68 21.55 -11.37
C TYR A 183 7.76 20.33 -11.44
N ASP A 184 6.44 20.55 -11.57
CA ASP A 184 5.49 19.44 -11.74
C ASP A 184 5.79 18.68 -13.03
N PHE A 185 6.03 19.41 -14.12
CA PHE A 185 6.28 18.80 -15.41
C PHE A 185 7.56 17.95 -15.39
N GLU A 186 8.66 18.48 -14.89
CA GLU A 186 9.95 17.75 -14.78
C GLU A 186 9.80 16.49 -13.93
N ALA A 187 9.13 16.57 -12.78
CA ALA A 187 8.89 15.42 -11.91
C ALA A 187 7.97 14.37 -12.55
N LEU A 188 6.88 14.80 -13.24
CA LEU A 188 6.00 13.88 -13.96
C LEU A 188 6.71 13.24 -15.15
N MET A 189 7.50 13.99 -15.92
CA MET A 189 8.29 13.46 -17.03
C MET A 189 9.23 12.36 -16.60
N ASP A 190 9.97 12.58 -15.50
CA ASP A 190 10.89 11.58 -14.99
C ASP A 190 10.12 10.32 -14.51
N VAL A 191 9.12 10.47 -13.66
CA VAL A 191 8.43 9.32 -13.08
C VAL A 191 7.61 8.53 -14.11
N LEU A 192 6.96 9.21 -15.06
CA LEU A 192 6.11 8.55 -16.06
C LEU A 192 6.91 7.86 -17.18
N ARG A 193 8.20 8.15 -17.33
CA ARG A 193 9.12 7.46 -18.27
C ARG A 193 9.82 6.26 -17.64
N ARG A 194 9.78 6.10 -16.31
CA ARG A 194 10.44 4.97 -15.63
C ARG A 194 9.79 3.64 -16.01
N PRO A 195 10.57 2.55 -16.13
CA PRO A 195 10.02 1.22 -16.44
C PRO A 195 9.10 0.72 -15.31
N VAL A 196 9.45 1.01 -14.05
CA VAL A 196 8.66 0.63 -12.89
C VAL A 196 7.65 1.73 -12.56
N ARG A 197 6.37 1.35 -12.45
CA ARG A 197 5.28 2.27 -12.09
C ARG A 197 5.19 2.40 -10.56
N PRO A 198 5.10 3.62 -10.01
CA PRO A 198 4.72 3.79 -8.61
C PRO A 198 3.26 3.36 -8.40
N ALA A 199 2.90 3.06 -7.14
CA ALA A 199 1.53 2.73 -6.75
C ALA A 199 0.55 3.88 -7.04
N TYR A 200 1.04 5.12 -6.91
CA TYR A 200 0.21 6.32 -7.01
C TYR A 200 1.03 7.52 -7.46
N VAL A 201 0.47 8.34 -8.33
CA VAL A 201 1.01 9.66 -8.71
C VAL A 201 -0.12 10.68 -8.66
N GLY A 202 0.03 11.70 -7.82
CA GLY A 202 -0.94 12.77 -7.71
C GLY A 202 -0.32 14.16 -7.73
N MET A 203 -1.06 15.14 -8.25
CA MET A 203 -0.59 16.51 -8.38
C MET A 203 -1.63 17.52 -7.90
N VAL A 204 -1.21 18.43 -7.00
CA VAL A 204 -2.00 19.61 -6.63
C VAL A 204 -1.95 20.64 -7.75
N GLY A 205 -3.11 21.09 -8.17
CA GLY A 205 -3.18 22.16 -9.17
C GLY A 205 -4.61 22.56 -9.50
N SER A 206 -4.78 23.79 -9.99
CA SER A 206 -6.04 24.17 -10.58
C SER A 206 -6.32 23.34 -11.85
N ARG A 207 -7.59 23.18 -12.22
CA ARG A 207 -7.97 22.44 -13.45
C ARG A 207 -7.21 22.92 -14.68
N ARG A 208 -6.99 24.25 -14.80
CA ARG A 208 -6.22 24.84 -15.89
C ARG A 208 -4.76 24.39 -15.87
N ARG A 209 -4.10 24.43 -14.69
CA ARG A 209 -2.69 24.02 -14.52
C ARG A 209 -2.51 22.52 -14.80
N THR A 210 -3.39 21.70 -14.25
CA THR A 210 -3.42 20.27 -14.49
C THR A 210 -3.51 19.94 -15.97
N ARG A 211 -4.50 20.53 -16.66
CA ARG A 211 -4.70 20.29 -18.09
C ARG A 211 -3.47 20.66 -18.91
N ALA A 212 -2.86 21.81 -18.65
CA ALA A 212 -1.66 22.25 -19.37
C ALA A 212 -0.48 21.29 -19.18
N ALA A 213 -0.28 20.76 -17.94
CA ALA A 213 0.77 19.79 -17.67
C ALA A 213 0.53 18.46 -18.42
N LEU A 214 -0.69 17.92 -18.36
CA LEU A 214 -1.02 16.65 -19.02
C LEU A 214 -0.95 16.75 -20.56
N GLU A 215 -1.42 17.87 -21.14
CA GLU A 215 -1.29 18.13 -22.58
C GLU A 215 0.18 18.24 -23.04
N GLN A 216 1.03 18.83 -22.21
CA GLN A 216 2.46 18.91 -22.50
C GLN A 216 3.14 17.53 -22.44
N LEU A 217 2.82 16.70 -21.43
CA LEU A 217 3.30 15.32 -21.33
C LEU A 217 2.92 14.49 -22.58
N ALA A 218 1.70 14.66 -23.07
CA ALA A 218 1.24 13.98 -24.28
C ALA A 218 2.03 14.42 -25.53
N ARG A 219 2.33 15.72 -25.66
CA ARG A 219 3.18 16.24 -26.77
C ARG A 219 4.61 15.71 -26.74
N GLU A 220 5.11 15.45 -25.52
CA GLU A 220 6.44 14.87 -25.32
C GLU A 220 6.47 13.33 -25.47
N GLY A 221 5.35 12.72 -25.88
CA GLY A 221 5.27 11.30 -26.20
C GLY A 221 5.18 10.38 -24.97
N VAL A 222 4.73 10.90 -23.83
CA VAL A 222 4.43 10.04 -22.67
C VAL A 222 3.20 9.19 -22.99
N ASP A 223 3.25 7.91 -22.61
CA ASP A 223 2.15 6.95 -22.78
C ASP A 223 0.83 7.49 -22.22
N PRO A 224 -0.24 7.56 -23.04
CA PRO A 224 -1.55 8.06 -22.64
C PRO A 224 -2.15 7.34 -21.43
N GLU A 225 -1.92 6.03 -21.28
CA GLU A 225 -2.39 5.27 -20.11
C GLU A 225 -1.70 5.72 -18.82
N ARG A 226 -0.41 6.04 -18.91
CA ARG A 226 0.35 6.57 -17.78
C ARG A 226 -0.09 7.97 -17.39
N ILE A 227 -0.39 8.81 -18.39
CA ILE A 227 -0.95 10.15 -18.17
C ILE A 227 -2.33 10.06 -17.49
N ALA A 228 -3.20 9.16 -17.97
CA ALA A 228 -4.54 8.95 -17.43
C ALA A 228 -4.53 8.42 -15.98
N ALA A 229 -3.46 7.74 -15.57
CA ALA A 229 -3.30 7.26 -14.21
C ALA A 229 -2.92 8.36 -13.20
N VAL A 230 -2.50 9.55 -13.67
CA VAL A 230 -2.16 10.67 -12.77
C VAL A 230 -3.43 11.25 -12.14
N ARG A 231 -3.48 11.28 -10.83
CA ARG A 231 -4.58 11.92 -10.06
C ARG A 231 -4.37 13.43 -9.99
N ALA A 232 -5.06 14.16 -10.83
CA ALA A 232 -4.92 15.61 -10.91
C ALA A 232 -6.24 16.27 -11.37
N PRO A 233 -6.81 17.17 -10.57
CA PRO A 233 -6.38 17.59 -9.23
C PRO A 233 -6.44 16.43 -8.24
N ILE A 234 -5.45 16.38 -7.32
CA ILE A 234 -5.34 15.39 -6.25
C ILE A 234 -6.32 15.69 -5.09
N GLY A 235 -6.75 14.64 -4.41
CA GLY A 235 -7.56 14.71 -3.19
C GLY A 235 -9.04 14.42 -3.40
N LEU A 236 -9.70 13.90 -2.38
CA LEU A 236 -11.15 13.72 -2.41
C LEU A 236 -11.87 15.06 -2.43
N ASP A 237 -12.97 15.15 -3.17
CA ASP A 237 -13.81 16.35 -3.21
C ASP A 237 -14.58 16.54 -1.90
N VAL A 238 -13.94 17.20 -0.96
CA VAL A 238 -14.52 17.65 0.33
C VAL A 238 -14.60 19.16 0.41
N ARG A 239 -14.37 19.88 -0.71
CA ARG A 239 -14.31 21.35 -0.79
C ARG A 239 -13.26 21.95 0.14
N ALA A 240 -12.10 21.30 0.24
CA ALA A 240 -10.97 21.74 1.05
C ALA A 240 -10.44 23.12 0.55
N GLU A 241 -10.22 24.04 1.47
CA GLU A 241 -9.74 25.41 1.18
C GLU A 241 -8.39 25.69 1.84
N THR A 242 -8.19 25.26 3.09
CA THR A 242 -6.96 25.49 3.82
C THR A 242 -5.90 24.43 3.50
N PRO A 243 -4.60 24.74 3.68
CA PRO A 243 -3.53 23.76 3.48
C PRO A 243 -3.71 22.47 4.29
N GLY A 244 -4.25 22.57 5.51
CA GLY A 244 -4.56 21.40 6.35
C GLY A 244 -5.68 20.56 5.79
N GLU A 245 -6.78 21.17 5.36
CA GLU A 245 -7.92 20.47 4.73
C GLU A 245 -7.51 19.79 3.43
N ILE A 246 -6.71 20.48 2.59
CA ILE A 246 -6.18 19.92 1.35
C ILE A 246 -5.30 18.68 1.67
N ALA A 247 -4.44 18.78 2.68
CA ALA A 247 -3.61 17.66 3.11
C ALA A 247 -4.44 16.45 3.57
N ILE A 248 -5.53 16.68 4.30
CA ILE A 248 -6.45 15.62 4.74
C ILE A 248 -7.20 15.02 3.55
N ALA A 249 -7.67 15.84 2.59
CA ALA A 249 -8.31 15.35 1.38
C ALA A 249 -7.37 14.45 0.56
N ILE A 250 -6.09 14.83 0.44
CA ILE A 250 -5.03 14.02 -0.19
C ILE A 250 -4.81 12.73 0.60
N ALA A 251 -4.61 12.83 1.92
CA ALA A 251 -4.37 11.67 2.77
C ALA A 251 -5.52 10.65 2.71
N ALA A 252 -6.77 11.12 2.65
CA ALA A 252 -7.94 10.28 2.47
C ALA A 252 -7.94 9.56 1.11
N GLU A 253 -7.54 10.24 0.02
CA GLU A 253 -7.39 9.61 -1.30
C GLU A 253 -6.26 8.58 -1.32
N LEU A 254 -5.13 8.82 -0.64
CA LEU A 254 -4.05 7.83 -0.50
C LEU A 254 -4.54 6.56 0.22
N VAL A 255 -5.36 6.71 1.27
CA VAL A 255 -5.99 5.57 1.96
C VAL A 255 -6.98 4.84 1.04
N LEU A 256 -7.78 5.59 0.29
CA LEU A 256 -8.74 5.05 -0.69
C LEU A 256 -8.03 4.17 -1.72
N GLU A 257 -6.97 4.66 -2.33
CA GLU A 257 -6.16 3.93 -3.31
C GLU A 257 -5.53 2.67 -2.69
N ARG A 258 -4.95 2.81 -1.51
CA ARG A 258 -4.28 1.72 -0.79
C ARG A 258 -5.24 0.62 -0.35
N ARG A 259 -6.49 0.95 0.00
CA ARG A 259 -7.45 0.03 0.63
C ARG A 259 -8.60 -0.39 -0.27
N GLY A 260 -8.77 0.25 -1.43
CA GLY A 260 -9.84 -0.05 -2.38
C GLY A 260 -11.23 0.32 -1.85
N GLY A 261 -11.34 1.43 -1.13
CA GLY A 261 -12.62 1.96 -0.65
C GLY A 261 -13.42 2.65 -1.76
N THR A 262 -14.59 3.19 -1.43
CA THR A 262 -15.46 3.91 -2.38
C THR A 262 -15.39 5.43 -2.27
N GLY A 263 -14.79 5.96 -1.19
CA GLY A 263 -14.81 7.38 -0.85
C GLY A 263 -16.18 7.90 -0.38
N ARG A 264 -17.20 7.05 -0.30
CA ARG A 264 -18.54 7.40 0.14
C ARG A 264 -18.65 7.33 1.66
N PRO A 265 -19.56 8.10 2.31
CA PRO A 265 -19.87 7.93 3.71
C PRO A 265 -20.28 6.48 4.02
N LEU A 266 -19.79 5.91 5.11
CA LEU A 266 -20.06 4.51 5.49
C LEU A 266 -21.56 4.25 5.65
N ARG A 267 -22.33 5.20 6.17
CA ARG A 267 -23.79 5.09 6.27
C ARG A 267 -24.47 4.77 4.93
N ASP A 268 -23.91 5.27 3.80
CA ASP A 268 -24.47 5.10 2.46
C ASP A 268 -24.04 3.76 1.83
N THR A 269 -22.97 3.15 2.34
CA THR A 269 -22.44 1.87 1.86
C THR A 269 -22.94 0.67 2.66
N GLU A 270 -23.05 0.82 3.98
CA GLU A 270 -23.40 -0.30 4.87
C GLU A 270 -24.90 -0.42 5.15
N ARG A 271 -25.64 0.68 5.04
CA ARG A 271 -27.10 0.74 5.24
C ARG A 271 -27.57 0.04 6.52
N VAL A 272 -26.84 0.21 7.61
CA VAL A 272 -27.06 -0.48 8.90
C VAL A 272 -28.47 -0.24 9.41
N TYR A 273 -28.97 1.00 9.35
CA TYR A 273 -30.32 1.37 9.80
C TYR A 273 -31.42 0.68 8.99
N GLU A 274 -31.30 0.63 7.66
CA GLU A 274 -32.29 -0.02 6.78
C GLU A 274 -32.36 -1.54 7.03
N ARG A 275 -31.20 -2.17 7.29
CA ARG A 275 -31.14 -3.61 7.64
C ARG A 275 -31.77 -3.90 9.00
N TRP A 276 -31.57 -2.99 9.98
CA TRP A 276 -32.16 -3.13 11.31
C TRP A 276 -33.68 -2.95 11.27
N VAL A 277 -34.21 -1.93 10.58
CA VAL A 277 -35.66 -1.69 10.42
C VAL A 277 -36.37 -2.87 9.76
N ARG A 278 -35.77 -3.47 8.72
CA ARG A 278 -36.34 -4.65 8.07
C ARG A 278 -36.45 -5.86 9.02
N ARG A 279 -35.42 -6.10 9.84
CA ARG A 279 -35.44 -7.18 10.83
C ARG A 279 -36.39 -6.95 12.01
N ALA A 280 -36.65 -5.70 12.35
CA ALA A 280 -37.58 -5.35 13.44
C ALA A 280 -39.06 -5.34 12.98
N GLY A 281 -39.32 -5.39 11.67
CA GLY A 281 -40.66 -5.44 11.09
C GLY A 281 -41.10 -6.85 10.64
N GLU A 282 -40.19 -7.85 10.73
CA GLU A 282 -40.48 -9.28 10.60
C GLU A 282 -40.69 -9.91 12.01
#